data_2a5ff9a80512eb19a497dc693d5d41c8
#
_entry.id   2a5ff9a80512eb19a497dc693d5d41c8
#
_cell.length_a   1.000
_cell.length_b   1.000
_cell.length_c   1.000
_cell.angle_alpha   90.00
_cell.angle_beta   90.00
_cell.angle_gamma   90.00
#
_symmetry.space_group_name_H-M   'P 1'
#
loop_
_entity.id
_entity.type
_entity.pdbx_description
1 polymer ?
#
loop_
_entity_poly.entity_id
_entity_poly.type
_entity_poly.pdbx_seq_one_letter_code
_entity_poly.pdbx_strand_id
1 'polypeptide(L)'
;MNDELELLREWDADAAPLTGPARDRARHRLLNAMAHADQQTGTSPGRRHVLRFAVAAVVATAVTGTAVLISTDGSGEGGAPGTSTPRVRIAAATVLNGAAAWERRQEKEPVAPRDDQFIYSKRIIKETEQKTGKIKTYTDEMWDSVDVSKPSLSMELGREMWEEPAGKGGGVWPPRKWSELKKLPQDPDKLILAIISLGSRTDGRSVSDLDKLERFEAYWLLGELLKNPVLPQGLRPAAYEALALVPGVRTIPGVKDSAGRTGVGIAHTERGSHKDKYLIFDPASYEFLGFRDERISASGKKKYIQLSHVADWGIVDRVRQRP
;
A
#
# COMPACT_ATOMS: atom_id res chain seq x y z
N MET A 1 -15.05 33.47 -6.98
CA MET A 1 -15.45 32.09 -7.27
C MET A 1 -15.34 31.73 -8.77
N ASN A 2 -15.22 32.69 -9.66
CA ASN A 2 -15.00 32.47 -11.10
C ASN A 2 -13.51 32.31 -11.47
N ASP A 3 -12.58 32.87 -10.69
CA ASP A 3 -11.13 32.83 -10.97
C ASP A 3 -10.50 31.43 -10.90
N GLU A 4 -10.99 30.56 -10.02
CA GLU A 4 -10.42 29.21 -9.86
C GLU A 4 -10.80 28.27 -11.02
N LEU A 5 -12.00 28.46 -11.60
CA LEU A 5 -12.44 27.72 -12.79
C LEU A 5 -11.75 28.21 -14.07
N GLU A 6 -11.36 29.46 -14.11
CA GLU A 6 -10.62 30.05 -15.25
C GLU A 6 -9.16 29.59 -15.22
N LEU A 7 -8.51 29.55 -14.08
CA LEU A 7 -7.18 28.95 -13.87
C LEU A 7 -7.14 27.46 -14.23
N LEU A 8 -8.18 26.69 -13.89
CA LEU A 8 -8.27 25.28 -14.27
C LEU A 8 -8.47 25.08 -15.79
N ARG A 9 -9.17 26.00 -16.45
CA ARG A 9 -9.33 25.99 -17.91
C ARG A 9 -8.05 26.37 -18.66
N GLU A 10 -7.30 27.35 -18.16
CA GLU A 10 -6.00 27.72 -18.72
C GLU A 10 -4.96 26.58 -18.56
N TRP A 11 -5.04 25.85 -17.46
CA TRP A 11 -4.08 24.77 -17.15
C TRP A 11 -4.30 23.52 -18.01
N ASP A 12 -5.51 23.31 -18.55
CA ASP A 12 -5.89 22.11 -19.33
C ASP A 12 -6.06 22.43 -20.84
N ALA A 13 -5.87 23.68 -21.26
CA ALA A 13 -6.16 24.13 -22.62
C ALA A 13 -5.35 23.40 -23.70
N ASP A 14 -4.15 22.91 -23.38
CA ASP A 14 -3.23 22.24 -24.30
C ASP A 14 -3.09 20.72 -24.06
N ALA A 15 -3.79 20.17 -23.07
CA ALA A 15 -3.73 18.74 -22.78
C ALA A 15 -4.63 17.95 -23.73
N ALA A 16 -4.06 17.00 -24.45
CA ALA A 16 -4.85 16.08 -25.28
C ALA A 16 -5.86 15.32 -24.39
N PRO A 17 -7.14 15.23 -24.80
CA PRO A 17 -8.16 14.53 -24.01
C PRO A 17 -7.75 13.10 -23.70
N LEU A 18 -7.81 12.73 -22.44
CA LEU A 18 -7.58 11.34 -22.03
C LEU A 18 -8.58 10.43 -22.72
N THR A 19 -8.10 9.44 -23.46
CA THR A 19 -8.92 8.48 -24.20
C THR A 19 -8.71 7.05 -23.70
N GLY A 20 -9.74 6.21 -23.83
CA GLY A 20 -9.68 4.78 -23.53
C GLY A 20 -9.15 4.46 -22.12
N PRO A 21 -8.21 3.52 -21.98
CA PRO A 21 -7.75 3.01 -20.70
C PRO A 21 -7.17 4.08 -19.74
N ALA A 22 -6.59 5.16 -20.29
CA ALA A 22 -6.06 6.25 -19.48
C ALA A 22 -7.17 7.06 -18.80
N ARG A 23 -8.26 7.32 -19.53
CA ARG A 23 -9.46 7.98 -18.99
C ARG A 23 -10.12 7.14 -17.90
N ASP A 24 -10.23 5.83 -18.12
CA ASP A 24 -10.86 4.93 -17.15
C ASP A 24 -10.03 4.82 -15.87
N ARG A 25 -8.70 4.79 -15.98
CA ARG A 25 -7.79 4.86 -14.83
C ARG A 25 -7.95 6.15 -14.03
N ALA A 26 -7.97 7.30 -14.72
CA ALA A 26 -8.16 8.59 -14.07
C ALA A 26 -9.51 8.67 -13.35
N ARG A 27 -10.59 8.18 -13.98
CA ARG A 27 -11.92 8.10 -13.38
C ARG A 27 -11.95 7.19 -12.15
N HIS A 28 -11.33 6.02 -12.23
CA HIS A 28 -11.25 5.09 -11.09
C HIS A 28 -10.46 5.69 -9.92
N ARG A 29 -9.34 6.37 -10.19
CA ARG A 29 -8.57 7.08 -9.17
C ARG A 29 -9.38 8.16 -8.48
N LEU A 30 -10.14 8.92 -9.26
CA LEU A 30 -11.02 9.96 -8.73
C LEU A 30 -12.12 9.36 -7.87
N LEU A 31 -12.79 8.30 -8.33
CA LEU A 31 -13.84 7.61 -7.58
C LEU A 31 -13.31 6.98 -6.30
N ASN A 32 -12.13 6.36 -6.34
CA ASN A 32 -11.49 5.82 -5.14
C ASN A 32 -11.09 6.94 -4.16
N ALA A 33 -10.54 8.05 -4.65
CA ALA A 33 -10.21 9.20 -3.81
C ALA A 33 -11.47 9.81 -3.18
N MET A 34 -12.58 9.89 -3.92
CA MET A 34 -13.88 10.36 -3.40
C MET A 34 -14.46 9.38 -2.39
N ALA A 35 -14.44 8.08 -2.64
CA ALA A 35 -14.90 7.05 -1.70
C ALA A 35 -14.12 7.08 -0.38
N HIS A 36 -12.80 7.29 -0.45
CA HIS A 36 -11.97 7.47 0.76
C HIS A 36 -12.20 8.81 1.46
N ALA A 37 -12.56 9.87 0.73
CA ALA A 37 -12.92 11.15 1.31
C ALA A 37 -14.27 11.08 2.05
N ASP A 38 -15.25 10.36 1.51
CA ASP A 38 -16.56 10.17 2.13
C ASP A 38 -16.49 9.29 3.40
N GLN A 39 -15.59 8.30 3.44
CA GLN A 39 -15.34 7.50 4.65
C GLN A 39 -14.75 8.34 5.81
N GLN A 40 -14.14 9.50 5.53
CA GLN A 40 -13.60 10.42 6.53
C GLN A 40 -14.62 11.45 7.04
N THR A 41 -15.79 11.56 6.43
CA THR A 41 -16.80 12.61 6.75
C THR A 41 -18.04 12.10 7.48
N GLY A 42 -18.04 10.87 7.97
CA GLY A 42 -19.12 10.31 8.78
C GLY A 42 -19.30 11.08 10.10
N THR A 43 -20.33 11.94 10.16
CA THR A 43 -20.95 12.65 11.27
C THR A 43 -20.57 14.11 11.51
N SER A 44 -21.22 15.03 10.78
CA SER A 44 -21.95 16.17 11.37
C SER A 44 -22.70 16.97 10.29
N PRO A 45 -23.95 17.36 10.47
CA PRO A 45 -24.65 18.21 9.53
C PRO A 45 -24.20 19.67 9.74
N GLY A 46 -23.57 20.25 8.73
CA GLY A 46 -23.35 21.70 8.68
C GLY A 46 -21.89 22.13 8.61
N ARG A 47 -21.35 22.13 7.40
CA ARG A 47 -20.52 23.17 6.81
C ARG A 47 -19.77 22.60 5.60
N ARG A 48 -20.11 23.13 4.43
CA ARG A 48 -19.39 22.88 3.17
C ARG A 48 -17.98 23.47 3.29
N HIS A 49 -16.96 22.63 3.35
CA HIS A 49 -15.56 23.02 3.17
C HIS A 49 -15.05 22.45 1.86
N VAL A 50 -14.72 23.36 0.95
CA VAL A 50 -14.05 23.11 -0.32
C VAL A 50 -12.65 22.57 -0.03
N LEU A 51 -12.35 21.36 -0.49
CA LEU A 51 -11.00 20.78 -0.44
C LEU A 51 -10.12 21.47 -1.50
N ARG A 52 -9.09 22.14 -1.03
CA ARG A 52 -8.01 22.64 -1.90
C ARG A 52 -7.00 21.52 -2.15
N PHE A 53 -6.95 21.03 -3.38
CA PHE A 53 -5.88 20.15 -3.85
C PHE A 53 -4.75 20.99 -4.42
N ALA A 54 -3.60 20.98 -3.79
CA ALA A 54 -2.37 21.50 -4.38
C ALA A 54 -1.73 20.39 -5.23
N VAL A 55 -1.84 20.47 -6.54
CA VAL A 55 -1.11 19.62 -7.49
C VAL A 55 0.18 20.33 -7.85
N ALA A 56 1.30 19.76 -7.45
CA ALA A 56 2.62 20.22 -7.88
C ALA A 56 3.02 19.50 -9.17
N ALA A 57 3.11 20.24 -10.25
CA ALA A 57 3.66 19.77 -11.51
C ALA A 57 5.18 19.63 -11.40
N VAL A 58 5.74 18.52 -11.85
CA VAL A 58 7.19 18.32 -12.05
C VAL A 58 7.44 18.04 -13.52
N VAL A 59 8.23 18.93 -14.11
CA VAL A 59 8.74 18.86 -15.47
C VAL A 59 9.76 17.72 -15.60
N ALA A 60 9.63 16.94 -16.66
CA ALA A 60 10.51 15.84 -17.02
C ALA A 60 11.80 16.33 -17.67
N THR A 61 12.93 15.76 -17.29
CA THR A 61 14.10 15.63 -18.18
C THR A 61 14.56 14.19 -18.17
N ALA A 62 14.62 13.61 -19.36
CA ALA A 62 15.09 12.27 -19.63
C ALA A 62 16.64 12.23 -19.59
N VAL A 63 17.21 11.21 -18.94
CA VAL A 63 18.55 10.70 -19.25
C VAL A 63 18.54 9.19 -19.14
N THR A 64 18.81 8.54 -20.25
CA THR A 64 19.17 7.13 -20.42
C THR A 64 20.58 6.88 -19.90
N GLY A 65 20.79 5.77 -19.18
CA GLY A 65 22.14 5.35 -18.85
C GLY A 65 22.16 4.18 -17.84
N THR A 66 22.35 2.99 -18.36
CA THR A 66 22.85 1.83 -17.60
C THR A 66 24.27 2.11 -17.13
N ALA A 67 24.49 2.21 -15.83
CA ALA A 67 25.85 2.18 -15.27
C ALA A 67 25.82 1.52 -13.90
N VAL A 68 26.53 0.41 -13.81
CA VAL A 68 27.04 -0.10 -12.53
C VAL A 68 28.09 0.87 -12.06
N LEU A 69 27.78 1.65 -11.02
CA LEU A 69 28.76 2.54 -10.41
C LEU A 69 29.17 1.98 -9.05
N ILE A 70 30.37 1.44 -9.03
CA ILE A 70 31.19 1.35 -7.83
C ILE A 70 31.65 2.80 -7.57
N SER A 71 31.02 3.48 -6.64
CA SER A 71 31.45 4.80 -6.20
C SER A 71 32.51 4.63 -5.10
N THR A 72 33.74 4.75 -5.46
CA THR A 72 34.83 5.15 -4.57
C THR A 72 34.85 6.68 -4.56
N ASP A 73 34.29 7.33 -3.56
CA ASP A 73 34.55 8.74 -3.30
C ASP A 73 35.71 8.84 -2.31
N GLY A 74 36.82 9.33 -2.84
CA GLY A 74 37.93 9.84 -2.06
C GLY A 74 37.92 11.35 -2.07
N SER A 75 38.34 11.90 -0.96
CA SER A 75 38.87 13.24 -0.70
C SER A 75 38.01 14.20 0.12
N GLY A 76 38.44 14.44 1.36
CA GLY A 76 38.01 15.54 2.22
C GLY A 76 38.34 15.30 3.70
N GLU A 77 39.57 15.60 4.05
CA GLU A 77 40.18 15.96 5.36
C GLU A 77 39.42 15.78 6.68
N GLY A 78 40.05 15.02 7.59
CA GLY A 78 40.15 15.38 9.01
C GLY A 78 39.07 14.86 9.94
N GLY A 79 39.02 13.55 10.19
CA GLY A 79 38.23 12.98 11.29
C GLY A 79 38.69 11.56 11.59
N ALA A 80 38.89 11.22 12.88
CA ALA A 80 39.40 9.95 13.35
C ALA A 80 38.75 8.72 12.70
N PRO A 81 39.47 7.60 12.53
CA PRO A 81 38.95 6.39 11.88
C PRO A 81 37.96 5.68 12.80
N GLY A 82 36.69 6.10 12.73
CA GLY A 82 35.60 5.27 13.17
C GLY A 82 35.43 4.15 12.17
N THR A 83 35.68 2.91 12.59
CA THR A 83 35.41 1.66 11.83
C THR A 83 33.94 1.57 11.49
N SER A 84 33.51 2.22 10.40
CA SER A 84 32.21 2.00 9.79
C SER A 84 32.26 0.65 9.09
N THR A 85 31.80 -0.39 9.77
CA THR A 85 31.55 -1.71 9.17
C THR A 85 30.73 -1.48 7.90
N PRO A 86 31.13 -2.00 6.73
CA PRO A 86 30.37 -1.87 5.51
C PRO A 86 28.98 -2.51 5.74
N ARG A 87 27.92 -1.72 5.80
CA ARG A 87 26.56 -2.27 5.84
C ARG A 87 26.28 -2.87 4.48
N VAL A 88 26.37 -4.19 4.39
CA VAL A 88 25.96 -4.95 3.21
C VAL A 88 24.49 -4.60 2.95
N ARG A 89 24.21 -3.94 1.85
CA ARG A 89 22.84 -3.67 1.40
C ARG A 89 22.29 -4.96 0.79
N ILE A 90 21.36 -5.58 1.48
CA ILE A 90 20.62 -6.73 0.93
C ILE A 90 19.73 -6.21 -0.20
N ALA A 91 19.74 -6.86 -1.36
CA ALA A 91 18.86 -6.47 -2.48
C ALA A 91 17.38 -6.69 -2.11
N ALA A 92 16.50 -5.82 -2.59
CA ALA A 92 15.06 -5.93 -2.32
C ALA A 92 14.49 -7.27 -2.82
N ALA A 93 14.92 -7.71 -4.01
CA ALA A 93 14.52 -9.00 -4.56
C ALA A 93 14.92 -10.19 -3.67
N THR A 94 16.10 -10.13 -3.01
CA THR A 94 16.52 -11.19 -2.06
C THR A 94 15.56 -11.27 -0.87
N VAL A 95 15.17 -10.13 -0.29
CA VAL A 95 14.23 -10.09 0.85
C VAL A 95 12.86 -10.59 0.43
N LEU A 96 12.34 -10.12 -0.69
CA LEU A 96 10.99 -10.44 -1.16
C LEU A 96 10.87 -11.90 -1.61
N ASN A 97 11.85 -12.44 -2.35
CA ASN A 97 11.86 -13.84 -2.73
C ASN A 97 12.05 -14.75 -1.50
N GLY A 98 12.85 -14.31 -0.53
CA GLY A 98 12.98 -14.97 0.76
C GLY A 98 11.65 -15.01 1.53
N ALA A 99 10.91 -13.89 1.55
CA ALA A 99 9.58 -13.81 2.15
C ALA A 99 8.57 -14.71 1.44
N ALA A 100 8.57 -14.75 0.10
CA ALA A 100 7.74 -15.67 -0.66
C ALA A 100 8.03 -17.15 -0.32
N ALA A 101 9.31 -17.50 -0.22
CA ALA A 101 9.70 -18.85 0.18
C ALA A 101 9.33 -19.17 1.63
N TRP A 102 9.41 -18.18 2.53
CA TRP A 102 8.98 -18.33 3.93
C TRP A 102 7.48 -18.59 4.00
N GLU A 103 6.65 -17.78 3.32
CA GLU A 103 5.19 -17.96 3.28
C GLU A 103 4.79 -19.33 2.73
N ARG A 104 5.38 -19.79 1.62
CA ARG A 104 5.08 -21.12 1.07
C ARG A 104 5.36 -22.26 2.06
N ARG A 105 6.34 -22.10 2.95
CA ARG A 105 6.58 -23.08 4.03
C ARG A 105 5.53 -23.01 5.14
N GLN A 106 4.88 -21.85 5.36
CA GLN A 106 3.83 -21.67 6.37
C GLN A 106 2.45 -22.07 5.86
N GLU A 107 2.20 -21.97 4.56
CA GLU A 107 0.93 -22.35 3.95
C GLU A 107 0.72 -23.88 3.96
N LYS A 108 0.31 -24.44 5.13
CA LYS A 108 0.09 -25.88 5.28
C LYS A 108 -1.26 -26.34 4.73
N GLU A 109 -2.29 -25.56 4.98
CA GLU A 109 -3.67 -25.85 4.55
C GLU A 109 -4.30 -24.61 3.91
N PRO A 110 -5.04 -24.79 2.80
CA PRO A 110 -5.72 -23.67 2.16
C PRO A 110 -6.87 -23.17 3.05
N VAL A 111 -6.89 -21.88 3.29
CA VAL A 111 -8.02 -21.22 3.95
C VAL A 111 -9.15 -21.07 2.93
N ALA A 112 -10.35 -21.52 3.27
CA ALA A 112 -11.52 -21.46 2.40
C ALA A 112 -12.74 -20.93 3.17
N PRO A 113 -12.83 -19.60 3.39
CA PRO A 113 -13.98 -19.01 4.05
C PRO A 113 -15.24 -19.17 3.18
N ARG A 114 -16.40 -19.34 3.85
CA ARG A 114 -17.71 -19.30 3.18
C ARG A 114 -18.10 -17.84 2.90
N ASP A 115 -18.89 -17.63 1.89
CA ASP A 115 -19.35 -16.29 1.48
C ASP A 115 -20.11 -15.55 2.59
N ASP A 116 -20.80 -16.28 3.50
CA ASP A 116 -21.58 -15.73 4.60
C ASP A 116 -20.75 -15.39 5.86
N GLN A 117 -19.46 -15.67 5.87
CA GLN A 117 -18.56 -15.45 6.99
C GLN A 117 -17.85 -14.08 6.94
N PHE A 118 -17.06 -13.84 7.98
CA PHE A 118 -16.23 -12.66 8.09
C PHE A 118 -14.76 -13.06 8.30
N ILE A 119 -13.86 -12.26 7.76
CA ILE A 119 -12.43 -12.31 8.08
C ILE A 119 -12.22 -11.34 9.24
N TYR A 120 -11.90 -11.89 10.40
CA TYR A 120 -11.46 -11.11 11.55
C TYR A 120 -9.99 -10.80 11.45
N SER A 121 -9.60 -9.59 11.82
CA SER A 121 -8.20 -9.26 12.07
C SER A 121 -8.05 -8.31 13.25
N LYS A 122 -6.96 -8.50 13.98
CA LYS A 122 -6.52 -7.62 15.07
C LYS A 122 -5.15 -7.06 14.73
N ARG A 123 -5.05 -5.74 14.67
CA ARG A 123 -3.79 -5.04 14.44
C ARG A 123 -3.34 -4.31 15.69
N ILE A 124 -2.05 -4.34 15.95
CA ILE A 124 -1.42 -3.46 16.94
C ILE A 124 -0.76 -2.32 16.18
N ILE A 125 -1.11 -1.09 16.54
CA ILE A 125 -0.65 0.12 15.88
C ILE A 125 0.09 0.99 16.88
N LYS A 126 1.36 1.30 16.57
CA LYS A 126 2.18 2.28 17.28
C LYS A 126 2.23 3.55 16.45
N GLU A 127 1.53 4.57 16.89
CA GLU A 127 1.41 5.86 16.21
C GLU A 127 2.32 6.91 16.86
N THR A 128 3.07 7.65 16.04
CA THR A 128 3.93 8.74 16.49
C THR A 128 3.51 10.03 15.78
N GLU A 129 3.11 11.05 16.53
CA GLU A 129 2.86 12.39 15.98
C GLU A 129 4.19 13.02 15.55
N GLN A 130 4.34 13.33 14.25
CA GLN A 130 5.63 13.76 13.68
C GLN A 130 6.16 15.06 14.31
N LYS A 131 5.27 16.00 14.65
CA LYS A 131 5.65 17.31 15.19
C LYS A 131 6.11 17.26 16.65
N THR A 132 5.44 16.45 17.48
CA THR A 132 5.66 16.43 18.93
C THR A 132 6.45 15.23 19.41
N GLY A 133 6.60 14.20 18.56
CA GLY A 133 7.17 12.91 18.96
C GLY A 133 6.27 12.09 19.89
N LYS A 134 5.04 12.57 20.19
CA LYS A 134 4.13 11.85 21.08
C LYS A 134 3.75 10.49 20.48
N ILE A 135 3.96 9.44 21.29
CA ILE A 135 3.67 8.06 20.89
C ILE A 135 2.38 7.60 21.55
N LYS A 136 1.57 6.88 20.81
CA LYS A 136 0.38 6.18 21.26
C LYS A 136 0.37 4.77 20.67
N THR A 137 0.07 3.77 21.49
CA THR A 137 -0.16 2.40 21.02
C THR A 137 -1.61 2.05 21.25
N TYR A 138 -2.25 1.45 20.25
CA TYR A 138 -3.64 1.02 20.31
C TYR A 138 -3.87 -0.21 19.45
N THR A 139 -5.03 -0.81 19.61
CA THR A 139 -5.49 -1.96 18.86
C THR A 139 -6.61 -1.53 17.92
N ASP A 140 -6.58 -2.05 16.71
CA ASP A 140 -7.61 -1.95 15.71
C ASP A 140 -8.14 -3.36 15.40
N GLU A 141 -9.44 -3.56 15.43
CA GLU A 141 -10.09 -4.83 15.13
C GLU A 141 -11.04 -4.65 13.95
N MET A 142 -11.01 -5.59 13.02
CA MET A 142 -11.82 -5.55 11.80
C MET A 142 -12.53 -6.87 11.59
N TRP A 143 -13.73 -6.81 11.06
CA TRP A 143 -14.55 -7.95 10.60
C TRP A 143 -15.01 -7.64 9.18
N ASP A 144 -14.24 -8.11 8.20
CA ASP A 144 -14.52 -7.87 6.79
C ASP A 144 -15.42 -8.98 6.24
N SER A 145 -16.57 -8.62 5.64
CA SER A 145 -17.46 -9.58 4.98
C SER A 145 -16.74 -10.25 3.82
N VAL A 146 -16.73 -11.59 3.79
CA VAL A 146 -16.01 -12.42 2.81
C VAL A 146 -16.47 -12.13 1.38
N ASP A 147 -17.78 -11.99 1.16
CA ASP A 147 -18.37 -11.72 -0.14
C ASP A 147 -18.78 -10.25 -0.35
N VAL A 148 -18.47 -9.38 0.63
CA VAL A 148 -18.85 -7.96 0.67
C VAL A 148 -20.36 -7.71 0.55
N SER A 149 -21.20 -8.70 0.87
CA SER A 149 -22.66 -8.58 0.84
C SER A 149 -23.25 -8.07 2.16
N LYS A 150 -22.49 -8.13 3.23
CA LYS A 150 -22.87 -7.70 4.57
C LYS A 150 -22.04 -6.49 5.00
N PRO A 151 -22.56 -5.63 5.90
CA PRO A 151 -21.75 -4.57 6.47
C PRO A 151 -20.51 -5.12 7.18
N SER A 152 -19.35 -4.54 6.90
CA SER A 152 -18.10 -4.78 7.62
C SER A 152 -18.01 -3.87 8.83
N LEU A 153 -17.35 -4.31 9.90
CA LEU A 153 -17.13 -3.53 11.11
C LEU A 153 -15.65 -3.33 11.36
N SER A 154 -15.24 -2.09 11.63
CA SER A 154 -13.94 -1.79 12.22
C SER A 154 -14.10 -1.09 13.56
N MET A 155 -13.19 -1.42 14.49
CA MET A 155 -13.13 -0.81 15.82
C MET A 155 -11.75 -0.19 16.00
N GLU A 156 -11.65 1.13 15.88
CA GLU A 156 -10.42 1.91 16.06
C GLU A 156 -10.56 2.86 17.25
N LEU A 157 -9.63 2.78 18.18
CA LEU A 157 -9.61 3.66 19.37
C LEU A 157 -10.93 3.67 20.16
N GLY A 158 -11.64 2.54 20.20
CA GLY A 158 -12.94 2.40 20.87
C GLY A 158 -14.11 3.00 20.07
N ARG A 159 -13.90 3.38 18.83
CA ARG A 159 -14.95 3.82 17.91
C ARG A 159 -15.31 2.72 16.94
N GLU A 160 -16.60 2.48 16.81
CA GLU A 160 -17.15 1.58 15.80
C GLU A 160 -17.37 2.35 14.50
N MET A 161 -16.90 1.77 13.40
CA MET A 161 -17.13 2.27 12.05
C MET A 161 -17.70 1.12 11.22
N TRP A 162 -18.89 1.34 10.69
CA TRP A 162 -19.55 0.40 9.81
C TRP A 162 -19.32 0.80 8.35
N GLU A 163 -18.88 -0.15 7.56
CA GLU A 163 -18.75 -0.02 6.11
C GLU A 163 -19.88 -0.81 5.47
N GLU A 164 -20.83 -0.09 4.86
CA GLU A 164 -21.92 -0.70 4.14
C GLU A 164 -21.43 -1.44 2.88
N PRO A 165 -22.15 -2.50 2.45
CA PRO A 165 -21.82 -3.19 1.22
C PRO A 165 -21.69 -2.23 0.04
N ALA A 166 -20.65 -2.39 -0.76
CA ALA A 166 -20.51 -1.60 -1.98
C ALA A 166 -21.68 -1.85 -2.90
N GLY A 167 -22.36 -0.78 -3.35
CA GLY A 167 -23.42 -0.86 -4.33
C GLY A 167 -22.93 -1.51 -5.64
N LYS A 168 -23.87 -1.95 -6.49
CA LYS A 168 -23.55 -2.54 -7.79
C LYS A 168 -22.62 -1.63 -8.60
N GLY A 169 -21.40 -2.09 -8.87
CA GLY A 169 -20.37 -1.37 -9.63
C GLY A 169 -19.36 -0.56 -8.81
N GLY A 170 -19.48 -0.52 -7.47
CA GLY A 170 -18.51 0.09 -6.56
C GLY A 170 -17.55 -0.97 -6.01
N GLY A 171 -16.50 -1.33 -6.74
CA GLY A 171 -15.46 -2.23 -6.23
C GLY A 171 -14.29 -1.45 -5.65
N VAL A 172 -13.79 -1.87 -4.49
CA VAL A 172 -12.49 -1.45 -3.96
C VAL A 172 -11.40 -2.24 -4.68
N TRP A 173 -10.29 -1.59 -5.02
CA TRP A 173 -9.17 -2.26 -5.66
C TRP A 173 -7.87 -2.04 -4.88
N PRO A 174 -7.07 -3.06 -4.58
CA PRO A 174 -7.26 -4.49 -4.91
C PRO A 174 -8.56 -5.06 -4.34
N PRO A 175 -9.13 -6.14 -4.96
CA PRO A 175 -10.40 -6.68 -4.52
C PRO A 175 -10.33 -7.18 -3.07
N ARG A 176 -11.42 -6.97 -2.31
CA ARG A 176 -11.56 -7.55 -0.96
C ARG A 176 -12.40 -8.82 -0.97
N LYS A 177 -13.29 -8.95 -1.95
CA LYS A 177 -14.16 -10.12 -2.09
C LYS A 177 -13.35 -11.37 -2.37
N TRP A 178 -13.55 -12.41 -1.55
CA TRP A 178 -12.77 -13.65 -1.64
C TRP A 178 -12.81 -14.31 -3.01
N SER A 179 -14.01 -14.35 -3.63
CA SER A 179 -14.18 -14.89 -4.98
C SER A 179 -13.40 -14.13 -6.07
N GLU A 180 -13.18 -12.83 -5.88
CA GLU A 180 -12.36 -12.00 -6.80
C GLU A 180 -10.87 -12.16 -6.51
N LEU A 181 -10.46 -12.25 -5.23
CA LEU A 181 -9.09 -12.55 -4.84
C LEU A 181 -8.60 -13.87 -5.44
N LYS A 182 -9.47 -14.90 -5.47
CA LYS A 182 -9.15 -16.20 -6.10
C LYS A 182 -8.93 -16.14 -7.62
N LYS A 183 -9.39 -15.09 -8.28
CA LYS A 183 -9.19 -14.90 -9.73
C LYS A 183 -7.87 -14.21 -10.06
N LEU A 184 -7.21 -13.62 -9.06
CA LEU A 184 -5.93 -12.96 -9.28
C LEU A 184 -4.87 -14.00 -9.68
N PRO A 185 -4.04 -13.69 -10.68
CA PRO A 185 -2.97 -14.59 -11.09
C PRO A 185 -1.95 -14.82 -9.97
N GLN A 186 -1.43 -16.05 -9.88
CA GLN A 186 -0.30 -16.38 -9.00
C GLN A 186 1.06 -16.30 -9.74
N ASP A 187 1.04 -16.07 -11.03
CA ASP A 187 2.24 -15.71 -11.79
C ASP A 187 2.58 -14.24 -11.51
N PRO A 188 3.80 -13.91 -11.06
CA PRO A 188 4.16 -12.57 -10.61
C PRO A 188 4.00 -11.49 -11.67
N ASP A 189 4.42 -11.74 -12.91
CA ASP A 189 4.28 -10.77 -14.02
C ASP A 189 2.81 -10.51 -14.35
N LYS A 190 2.01 -11.58 -14.43
CA LYS A 190 0.57 -11.48 -14.69
C LYS A 190 -0.15 -10.79 -13.53
N LEU A 191 0.28 -11.02 -12.30
CA LEU A 191 -0.29 -10.37 -11.11
C LEU A 191 -0.05 -8.85 -11.15
N ILE A 192 1.17 -8.40 -11.48
CA ILE A 192 1.46 -6.97 -11.67
C ILE A 192 0.50 -6.37 -12.70
N LEU A 193 0.42 -6.98 -13.88
CA LEU A 193 -0.42 -6.47 -14.97
C LEU A 193 -1.91 -6.49 -14.58
N ALA A 194 -2.40 -7.53 -13.92
CA ALA A 194 -3.78 -7.60 -13.44
C ALA A 194 -4.08 -6.50 -12.41
N ILE A 195 -3.15 -6.24 -11.49
CA ILE A 195 -3.31 -5.24 -10.43
C ILE A 195 -3.39 -3.82 -11.01
N ILE A 196 -2.49 -3.44 -11.92
CA ILE A 196 -2.49 -2.08 -12.51
C ILE A 196 -3.59 -1.86 -13.55
N SER A 197 -4.06 -2.92 -14.21
CA SER A 197 -5.16 -2.84 -15.18
C SER A 197 -6.53 -2.79 -14.52
N LEU A 198 -6.61 -2.87 -13.21
CA LEU A 198 -7.87 -2.92 -12.46
C LEU A 198 -8.79 -4.07 -12.92
N GLY A 199 -8.18 -5.22 -13.29
CA GLY A 199 -8.91 -6.37 -13.83
C GLY A 199 -9.29 -6.27 -15.31
N SER A 200 -8.87 -5.20 -16.01
CA SER A 200 -9.05 -5.08 -17.46
C SER A 200 -8.06 -5.98 -18.23
N ARG A 201 -8.31 -6.21 -19.53
CA ARG A 201 -7.40 -7.02 -20.35
C ARG A 201 -6.04 -6.33 -20.52
N THR A 202 -4.98 -7.12 -20.43
CA THR A 202 -3.58 -6.67 -20.53
C THR A 202 -2.87 -7.29 -21.72
N ASP A 203 -3.62 -7.67 -22.76
CA ASP A 203 -3.11 -8.42 -23.90
C ASP A 203 -1.87 -7.75 -24.52
N GLY A 204 -0.78 -8.51 -24.60
CA GLY A 204 0.47 -8.11 -25.22
C GLY A 204 1.36 -7.14 -24.42
N ARG A 205 0.98 -6.77 -23.18
CA ARG A 205 1.84 -5.93 -22.32
C ARG A 205 2.79 -6.78 -21.48
N SER A 206 3.95 -6.21 -21.23
CA SER A 206 4.99 -6.77 -20.33
C SER A 206 5.22 -5.82 -19.15
N VAL A 207 5.77 -6.34 -18.05
CA VAL A 207 6.18 -5.54 -16.88
C VAL A 207 7.26 -4.53 -17.27
N SER A 208 8.10 -4.83 -18.27
CA SER A 208 9.09 -3.88 -18.82
C SER A 208 8.47 -2.64 -19.46
N ASP A 209 7.23 -2.74 -19.93
CA ASP A 209 6.53 -1.65 -20.64
C ASP A 209 5.86 -0.65 -19.68
N LEU A 210 5.93 -0.93 -18.37
CA LEU A 210 5.36 -0.06 -17.36
C LEU A 210 6.09 1.27 -17.30
N ASP A 211 5.34 2.35 -17.36
CA ASP A 211 5.86 3.68 -17.11
C ASP A 211 6.17 3.89 -15.61
N LYS A 212 6.77 5.03 -15.30
CA LYS A 212 7.18 5.37 -13.94
C LYS A 212 6.01 5.40 -12.94
N LEU A 213 4.86 5.91 -13.37
CA LEU A 213 3.66 6.01 -12.54
C LEU A 213 3.04 4.63 -12.31
N GLU A 214 2.96 3.81 -13.35
CA GLU A 214 2.45 2.44 -13.28
C GLU A 214 3.32 1.55 -12.36
N ARG A 215 4.65 1.72 -12.39
CA ARG A 215 5.56 1.02 -11.45
C ARG A 215 5.27 1.38 -10.00
N PHE A 216 5.11 2.67 -9.73
CA PHE A 216 4.73 3.12 -8.38
C PHE A 216 3.34 2.62 -7.99
N GLU A 217 2.38 2.64 -8.90
CA GLU A 217 1.03 2.12 -8.69
C GLU A 217 1.04 0.61 -8.40
N ALA A 218 1.82 -0.17 -9.17
CA ALA A 218 2.01 -1.60 -8.91
C ALA A 218 2.54 -1.86 -7.50
N TYR A 219 3.61 -1.14 -7.09
CA TYR A 219 4.14 -1.23 -5.74
C TYR A 219 3.09 -0.92 -4.68
N TRP A 220 2.35 0.17 -4.85
CA TRP A 220 1.35 0.59 -3.88
C TRP A 220 0.18 -0.40 -3.78
N LEU A 221 -0.38 -0.83 -4.91
CA LEU A 221 -1.51 -1.75 -4.96
C LEU A 221 -1.15 -3.15 -4.45
N LEU A 222 0.04 -3.66 -4.76
CA LEU A 222 0.54 -4.91 -4.19
C LEU A 222 0.74 -4.77 -2.67
N GLY A 223 1.23 -3.63 -2.20
CA GLY A 223 1.31 -3.31 -0.79
C GLY A 223 -0.05 -3.32 -0.09
N GLU A 224 -1.08 -2.73 -0.71
CA GLU A 224 -2.46 -2.76 -0.19
C GLU A 224 -3.03 -4.19 -0.18
N LEU A 225 -2.77 -4.99 -1.22
CA LEU A 225 -3.16 -6.40 -1.26
C LEU A 225 -2.55 -7.18 -0.07
N LEU A 226 -1.28 -6.95 0.23
CA LEU A 226 -0.54 -7.59 1.32
C LEU A 226 -0.99 -7.18 2.73
N LYS A 227 -1.78 -6.11 2.87
CA LYS A 227 -2.40 -5.72 4.13
C LYS A 227 -3.55 -6.63 4.55
N ASN A 228 -4.11 -7.42 3.63
CA ASN A 228 -5.11 -8.41 4.00
C ASN A 228 -4.49 -9.45 4.95
N PRO A 229 -5.13 -9.78 6.07
CA PRO A 229 -4.58 -10.72 7.06
C PRO A 229 -4.44 -12.12 6.47
N VAL A 230 -5.38 -12.50 5.59
CA VAL A 230 -5.39 -13.79 4.87
C VAL A 230 -5.66 -13.55 3.40
N LEU A 231 -5.01 -14.33 2.56
CA LEU A 231 -5.18 -14.34 1.11
C LEU A 231 -5.39 -15.79 0.63
N PRO A 232 -6.00 -16.00 -0.54
CA PRO A 232 -6.01 -17.31 -1.19
C PRO A 232 -4.61 -17.90 -1.27
N GLN A 233 -4.51 -19.22 -1.07
CA GLN A 233 -3.23 -19.95 -1.09
C GLN A 233 -2.40 -19.59 -2.32
N GLY A 234 -1.10 -19.35 -2.13
CA GLY A 234 -0.16 -18.95 -3.17
C GLY A 234 -0.20 -17.49 -3.58
N LEU A 235 -1.24 -16.73 -3.22
CA LEU A 235 -1.34 -15.34 -3.67
C LEU A 235 -0.39 -14.41 -2.91
N ARG A 236 -0.17 -14.62 -1.60
CA ARG A 236 0.77 -13.82 -0.82
C ARG A 236 2.21 -13.99 -1.28
N PRO A 237 2.72 -15.23 -1.45
CA PRO A 237 4.02 -15.45 -2.08
C PRO A 237 4.16 -14.82 -3.47
N ALA A 238 3.14 -14.97 -4.32
CA ALA A 238 3.12 -14.36 -5.65
C ALA A 238 3.20 -12.83 -5.59
N ALA A 239 2.52 -12.20 -4.63
CA ALA A 239 2.57 -10.75 -4.44
C ALA A 239 3.96 -10.27 -3.97
N TYR A 240 4.68 -11.03 -3.15
CA TYR A 240 6.07 -10.71 -2.81
C TYR A 240 7.00 -10.84 -4.02
N GLU A 241 6.87 -11.91 -4.82
CA GLU A 241 7.64 -12.08 -6.05
C GLU A 241 7.31 -10.99 -7.07
N ALA A 242 6.04 -10.63 -7.20
CA ALA A 242 5.61 -9.51 -8.04
C ALA A 242 6.28 -8.19 -7.60
N LEU A 243 6.30 -7.87 -6.30
CA LEU A 243 7.02 -6.71 -5.78
C LEU A 243 8.52 -6.74 -6.09
N ALA A 244 9.14 -7.93 -6.11
CA ALA A 244 10.56 -8.09 -6.45
C ALA A 244 10.86 -7.73 -7.91
N LEU A 245 9.87 -7.87 -8.81
CA LEU A 245 9.98 -7.52 -10.23
C LEU A 245 9.69 -6.04 -10.53
N VAL A 246 9.06 -5.30 -9.60
CA VAL A 246 8.73 -3.89 -9.81
C VAL A 246 10.01 -3.04 -9.79
N PRO A 247 10.39 -2.36 -10.92
CA PRO A 247 11.56 -1.50 -10.95
C PRO A 247 11.41 -0.32 -9.98
N GLY A 248 12.48 0.00 -9.26
CA GLY A 248 12.50 1.10 -8.28
C GLY A 248 12.20 0.67 -6.85
N VAL A 249 11.87 -0.60 -6.61
CA VAL A 249 11.76 -1.16 -5.27
C VAL A 249 13.16 -1.32 -4.65
N ARG A 250 13.32 -0.87 -3.40
CA ARG A 250 14.59 -0.83 -2.69
C ARG A 250 14.47 -1.20 -1.23
N THR A 251 15.57 -1.55 -0.60
CA THR A 251 15.65 -1.81 0.83
C THR A 251 15.97 -0.54 1.64
N ILE A 252 15.44 -0.48 2.86
CA ILE A 252 15.81 0.49 3.90
C ILE A 252 16.29 -0.33 5.10
N PRO A 253 17.61 -0.40 5.37
CA PRO A 253 18.13 -1.22 6.46
C PRO A 253 17.88 -0.56 7.83
N GLY A 254 17.75 -1.40 8.85
CA GLY A 254 17.69 -0.97 10.25
C GLY A 254 16.40 -0.26 10.68
N VAL A 255 15.31 -0.41 9.92
CA VAL A 255 13.99 0.08 10.32
C VAL A 255 13.49 -0.68 11.56
N LYS A 256 12.58 -0.07 12.30
CA LYS A 256 11.91 -0.72 13.43
C LYS A 256 10.47 -1.04 13.08
N ASP A 257 9.98 -2.20 13.52
CA ASP A 257 8.57 -2.53 13.51
C ASP A 257 7.83 -1.93 14.72
N SER A 258 6.53 -2.21 14.84
CA SER A 258 5.70 -1.74 15.96
C SER A 258 6.11 -2.32 17.31
N ALA A 259 6.72 -3.51 17.35
CA ALA A 259 7.25 -4.16 18.55
C ALA A 259 8.68 -3.70 18.91
N GLY A 260 9.33 -2.90 18.04
CA GLY A 260 10.69 -2.41 18.22
C GLY A 260 11.78 -3.35 17.69
N ARG A 261 11.42 -4.46 17.03
CA ARG A 261 12.37 -5.36 16.37
C ARG A 261 13.04 -4.65 15.19
N THR A 262 14.31 -4.93 14.97
CA THR A 262 15.04 -4.37 13.83
C THR A 262 14.75 -5.20 12.58
N GLY A 263 14.36 -4.51 11.50
CA GLY A 263 14.00 -5.13 10.23
C GLY A 263 14.63 -4.44 9.02
N VAL A 264 14.25 -4.93 7.86
CA VAL A 264 14.53 -4.34 6.54
C VAL A 264 13.22 -3.84 5.96
N GLY A 265 13.15 -2.55 5.67
CA GLY A 265 12.02 -1.93 4.97
C GLY A 265 12.11 -2.19 3.46
N ILE A 266 11.00 -2.45 2.82
CA ILE A 266 10.85 -2.50 1.36
C ILE A 266 10.02 -1.30 0.92
N ALA A 267 10.62 -0.39 0.17
CA ALA A 267 10.02 0.86 -0.29
C ALA A 267 10.25 1.07 -1.78
N HIS A 268 9.50 1.98 -2.39
CA HIS A 268 9.74 2.43 -3.77
C HIS A 268 10.53 3.74 -3.80
N THR A 269 11.36 3.95 -4.83
CA THR A 269 12.23 5.13 -4.95
C THR A 269 11.48 6.41 -5.30
N GLU A 270 10.27 6.28 -5.86
CA GLU A 270 9.49 7.44 -6.25
C GLU A 270 9.18 8.34 -5.05
N ARG A 271 9.53 9.61 -5.18
CA ARG A 271 9.22 10.63 -4.20
C ARG A 271 7.81 11.16 -4.47
N GLY A 272 6.84 10.62 -3.77
CA GLY A 272 5.46 11.10 -3.78
C GLY A 272 4.93 11.27 -2.38
N SER A 273 3.63 11.47 -2.25
CA SER A 273 2.91 11.55 -0.96
C SER A 273 3.07 10.29 -0.10
N HIS A 274 3.59 9.20 -0.67
CA HIS A 274 3.74 7.90 0.00
C HIS A 274 5.19 7.46 0.22
N LYS A 275 6.16 8.38 0.14
CA LYS A 275 7.61 8.10 0.30
C LYS A 275 7.98 7.39 1.61
N ASP A 276 7.12 7.54 2.59
CA ASP A 276 7.31 7.03 3.94
C ASP A 276 6.51 5.74 4.22
N LYS A 277 5.85 5.16 3.20
CA LYS A 277 5.16 3.87 3.32
C LYS A 277 6.07 2.74 2.88
N TYR A 278 6.19 1.70 3.72
CA TYR A 278 6.97 0.52 3.39
C TYR A 278 6.54 -0.72 4.19
N LEU A 279 6.85 -1.87 3.63
CA LEU A 279 6.73 -3.17 4.27
C LEU A 279 7.98 -3.44 5.09
N ILE A 280 7.87 -4.13 6.22
CA ILE A 280 8.99 -4.45 7.11
C ILE A 280 9.14 -5.96 7.20
N PHE A 281 10.36 -6.44 7.01
CA PHE A 281 10.71 -7.86 7.06
C PHE A 281 11.86 -8.12 8.04
N ASP A 282 11.89 -9.30 8.63
CA ASP A 282 13.04 -9.78 9.38
C ASP A 282 14.22 -10.04 8.44
N PRO A 283 15.43 -9.55 8.74
CA PRO A 283 16.57 -9.67 7.83
C PRO A 283 17.15 -11.09 7.73
N ALA A 284 16.83 -12.00 8.67
CA ALA A 284 17.36 -13.34 8.73
C ALA A 284 16.36 -14.39 8.22
N SER A 285 15.11 -14.33 8.72
CA SER A 285 14.04 -15.27 8.34
C SER A 285 13.26 -14.84 7.11
N TYR A 286 13.28 -13.56 6.78
CA TYR A 286 12.43 -12.88 5.79
C TYR A 286 10.94 -12.89 6.16
N GLU A 287 10.61 -13.21 7.41
CA GLU A 287 9.25 -13.10 7.93
C GLU A 287 8.73 -11.67 7.79
N PHE A 288 7.49 -11.52 7.42
CA PHE A 288 6.84 -10.23 7.37
C PHE A 288 6.52 -9.72 8.79
N LEU A 289 7.07 -8.57 9.17
CA LEU A 289 6.95 -7.99 10.51
C LEU A 289 5.85 -6.91 10.61
N GLY A 290 5.35 -6.41 9.48
CA GLY A 290 4.34 -5.37 9.44
C GLY A 290 4.61 -4.24 8.46
N PHE A 291 3.91 -3.12 8.64
CA PHE A 291 4.02 -1.98 7.72
C PHE A 291 4.30 -0.68 8.47
N ARG A 292 4.84 0.27 7.71
CA ARG A 292 4.87 1.67 8.07
C ARG A 292 3.98 2.46 7.12
N ASP A 293 3.03 3.18 7.69
CA ASP A 293 2.14 4.10 6.98
C ASP A 293 2.27 5.53 7.50
N GLU A 294 1.79 6.48 6.74
CA GLU A 294 1.58 7.87 7.16
C GLU A 294 0.07 8.15 7.22
N ARG A 295 -0.38 8.73 8.33
CA ARG A 295 -1.75 9.20 8.50
C ARG A 295 -1.77 10.71 8.72
N ILE A 296 -2.73 11.36 8.09
CA ILE A 296 -2.99 12.78 8.27
C ILE A 296 -4.31 12.92 9.04
N SER A 297 -4.35 13.81 10.04
CA SER A 297 -5.59 14.09 10.76
C SER A 297 -6.66 14.66 9.81
N ALA A 298 -7.93 14.48 10.15
CA ALA A 298 -9.06 15.03 9.38
C ALA A 298 -8.97 16.54 9.11
N SER A 299 -8.32 17.29 10.01
CA SER A 299 -8.06 18.73 9.84
C SER A 299 -6.86 19.07 8.96
N GLY A 300 -6.09 18.07 8.48
CA GLY A 300 -4.85 18.25 7.73
C GLY A 300 -3.67 18.78 8.56
N LYS A 301 -3.86 19.13 9.83
CA LYS A 301 -2.88 19.85 10.65
C LYS A 301 -1.83 18.97 11.31
N LYS A 302 -2.12 17.68 11.48
CA LYS A 302 -1.25 16.74 12.15
C LYS A 302 -0.92 15.58 11.22
N LYS A 303 0.35 15.18 11.24
CA LYS A 303 0.86 14.01 10.53
C LYS A 303 1.36 13.00 11.54
N TYR A 304 1.08 11.74 11.28
CA TYR A 304 1.41 10.63 12.12
C TYR A 304 2.13 9.55 11.31
N ILE A 305 3.14 8.96 11.94
CA ILE A 305 3.74 7.72 11.47
C ILE A 305 3.08 6.58 12.22
N GLN A 306 2.58 5.61 11.50
CA GLN A 306 1.99 4.39 12.06
C GLN A 306 2.87 3.20 11.70
N LEU A 307 3.33 2.49 12.72
CA LEU A 307 3.92 1.15 12.60
C LEU A 307 2.88 0.16 13.05
N SER A 308 2.53 -0.80 12.21
CA SER A 308 1.48 -1.75 12.50
C SER A 308 1.84 -3.18 12.10
N HIS A 309 1.30 -4.16 12.82
CA HIS A 309 1.33 -5.57 12.43
C HIS A 309 0.01 -6.24 12.77
N VAL A 310 -0.30 -7.31 12.06
CA VAL A 310 -1.43 -8.19 12.37
C VAL A 310 -1.01 -9.08 13.55
N ALA A 311 -1.69 -8.92 14.68
CA ALA A 311 -1.40 -9.68 15.90
C ALA A 311 -2.23 -10.97 15.98
N ASP A 312 -3.40 -10.98 15.33
CA ASP A 312 -4.31 -12.13 15.30
C ASP A 312 -5.25 -12.02 14.10
N TRP A 313 -5.73 -13.15 13.59
CA TRP A 313 -6.74 -13.22 12.56
C TRP A 313 -7.47 -14.56 12.55
N GLY A 314 -8.64 -14.60 11.94
CA GLY A 314 -9.40 -15.85 11.77
C GLY A 314 -10.65 -15.67 10.94
N ILE A 315 -11.30 -16.80 10.62
CA ILE A 315 -12.58 -16.83 9.96
C ILE A 315 -13.67 -17.00 11.02
N VAL A 316 -14.65 -16.12 11.03
CA VAL A 316 -15.72 -16.11 12.04
C VAL A 316 -17.10 -15.97 11.37
N ASP A 317 -18.15 -16.44 12.04
CA ASP A 317 -19.50 -16.46 11.45
C ASP A 317 -20.25 -15.12 11.60
N ARG A 318 -19.80 -14.24 12.49
CA ARG A 318 -20.46 -12.95 12.73
C ARG A 318 -19.47 -11.87 13.21
N VAL A 319 -19.85 -10.62 12.99
CA VAL A 319 -19.12 -9.47 13.56
C VAL A 319 -19.04 -9.56 15.08
N ARG A 320 -17.98 -9.02 15.67
CA ARG A 320 -17.61 -9.06 17.09
C ARG A 320 -17.27 -10.46 17.65
N GLN A 321 -17.35 -11.51 16.85
CA GLN A 321 -16.80 -12.81 17.19
C GLN A 321 -15.29 -12.76 16.97
N ARG A 322 -14.53 -13.36 17.89
CA ARG A 322 -13.08 -13.54 17.78
C ARG A 322 -12.80 -15.04 17.64
N PRO A 323 -11.67 -15.43 16.98
CA PRO A 323 -11.27 -16.84 16.84
C PRO A 323 -11.13 -17.55 18.17
#